data_e25424f29b5013473f3654b3511cea12
#
_entry.id   e25424f29b5013473f3654b3511cea12
#
_cell.length_a   1.000
_cell.length_b   1.000
_cell.length_c   1.000
_cell.angle_alpha   90.00
_cell.angle_beta   90.00
_cell.angle_gamma   90.00
#
_symmetry.space_group_name_H-M   'P 1'
#
loop_
_entity.id
_entity.type
_entity.pdbx_description
1 polymer ?
#
loop_
_entity_poly.entity_id
_entity_poly.type
_entity_poly.pdbx_seq_one_letter_code
_entity_poly.pdbx_strand_id
1 'polypeptide(L)'
;MITINNLSFSYGNNAVLKNISMELKPGNIYGLLGENGVGKTTLLTLLCGLKKPQTGTIDIDGYRPYDRKPGLLTQVYYLSDEVAEITMKPMEFALNYGKFWEGFSLEAFEAMLDLFEVPRDNRMDKMSAGQLKKTHISFALASGSRYILMDEPTNGLDIPSKAQFRKALMQYTSEDATVVISTHQVKDLENVIDPVIILDRQYVLLNASIAQISEKLFFDYGTEVNPDALYSEFIPGGCIQVLP
;
A
#
# COMPACT_ATOMS: atom_id res chain seq x y z
N MET A 1 7.69 -4.50 -13.35
CA MET A 1 8.56 -4.85 -12.19
C MET A 1 9.16 -3.56 -11.63
N ILE A 2 9.25 -3.44 -10.30
CA ILE A 2 9.95 -2.32 -9.64
C ILE A 2 11.27 -2.83 -9.11
N THR A 3 12.38 -2.17 -9.47
CA THR A 3 13.73 -2.50 -8.98
C THR A 3 14.32 -1.28 -8.26
N ILE A 4 14.77 -1.49 -7.04
CA ILE A 4 15.37 -0.46 -6.19
C ILE A 4 16.80 -0.91 -5.89
N ASN A 5 17.79 -0.03 -6.16
CA ASN A 5 19.20 -0.32 -5.95
C ASN A 5 19.87 0.77 -5.11
N ASN A 6 20.40 0.39 -3.95
CA ASN A 6 21.19 1.23 -3.04
C ASN A 6 20.56 2.60 -2.73
N LEU A 7 19.22 2.61 -2.62
CA LEU A 7 18.42 3.82 -2.42
C LEU A 7 18.67 4.42 -1.05
N SER A 8 19.04 5.72 -1.00
CA SER A 8 19.05 6.47 0.25
C SER A 8 18.35 7.82 0.07
N PHE A 9 17.70 8.26 1.17
CA PHE A 9 16.97 9.53 1.21
C PHE A 9 16.99 10.14 2.61
N SER A 10 17.13 11.47 2.66
CA SER A 10 17.10 12.27 3.91
C SER A 10 16.28 13.54 3.73
N TYR A 11 15.62 13.99 4.78
CA TYR A 11 15.10 15.36 4.87
C TYR A 11 16.12 16.23 5.60
N GLY A 12 16.83 17.06 4.85
CA GLY A 12 17.96 17.81 5.40
C GLY A 12 19.01 16.85 5.99
N ASN A 13 19.29 16.97 7.29
CA ASN A 13 20.24 16.11 8.00
C ASN A 13 19.60 14.84 8.58
N ASN A 14 18.29 14.68 8.48
CA ASN A 14 17.59 13.51 9.02
C ASN A 14 17.49 12.41 7.98
N ALA A 15 18.31 11.37 8.10
CA ALA A 15 18.25 10.20 7.22
C ALA A 15 16.98 9.40 7.50
N VAL A 16 16.25 9.06 6.42
CA VAL A 16 14.97 8.31 6.51
C VAL A 16 15.08 6.92 5.87
N LEU A 17 15.82 6.81 4.77
CA LEU A 17 16.07 5.55 4.10
C LEU A 17 17.57 5.42 3.84
N LYS A 18 18.15 4.25 4.10
CA LYS A 18 19.57 3.97 3.92
C LYS A 18 19.80 2.69 3.15
N ASN A 19 20.47 2.83 2.01
CA ASN A 19 20.99 1.72 1.20
C ASN A 19 19.96 0.59 0.94
N ILE A 20 18.72 0.98 0.62
CA ILE A 20 17.65 0.02 0.36
C ILE A 20 17.85 -0.57 -1.04
N SER A 21 17.82 -1.91 -1.11
CA SER A 21 17.81 -2.65 -2.36
C SER A 21 16.76 -3.74 -2.28
N MET A 22 15.83 -3.75 -3.24
CA MET A 22 14.77 -4.77 -3.32
C MET A 22 14.11 -4.78 -4.70
N GLU A 23 13.43 -5.86 -5.00
CA GLU A 23 12.60 -6.04 -6.18
C GLU A 23 11.15 -6.31 -5.79
N LEU A 24 10.22 -5.65 -6.50
CA LEU A 24 8.79 -5.91 -6.38
C LEU A 24 8.30 -6.49 -7.71
N LYS A 25 7.87 -7.74 -7.66
CA LYS A 25 7.38 -8.48 -8.83
C LYS A 25 5.94 -8.13 -9.14
N PRO A 26 5.52 -8.17 -10.42
CA PRO A 26 4.11 -7.99 -10.79
C PRO A 26 3.22 -9.10 -10.20
N GLY A 27 1.92 -8.83 -10.14
CA GLY A 27 0.94 -9.79 -9.66
C GLY A 27 0.91 -10.01 -8.15
N ASN A 28 1.41 -9.05 -7.36
CA ASN A 28 1.47 -9.18 -5.91
C ASN A 28 0.91 -7.96 -5.19
N ILE A 29 0.33 -8.19 -4.02
CA ILE A 29 -0.14 -7.15 -3.11
C ILE A 29 0.82 -7.09 -1.93
N TYR A 30 1.79 -6.20 -2.00
CA TYR A 30 2.81 -6.02 -0.97
C TYR A 30 2.27 -5.25 0.23
N GLY A 31 2.47 -5.79 1.44
CA GLY A 31 2.31 -5.04 2.68
C GLY A 31 3.61 -4.35 3.07
N LEU A 32 3.66 -3.02 3.04
CA LEU A 32 4.78 -2.22 3.54
C LEU A 32 4.54 -1.87 5.00
N LEU A 33 5.13 -2.66 5.90
CA LEU A 33 4.91 -2.63 7.33
C LEU A 33 6.01 -1.87 8.06
N GLY A 34 5.67 -1.27 9.19
CA GLY A 34 6.60 -0.56 10.07
C GLY A 34 5.90 0.50 10.90
N GLU A 35 6.57 0.96 11.95
CA GLU A 35 6.06 2.01 12.83
C GLU A 35 5.83 3.34 12.08
N ASN A 36 5.11 4.25 12.73
CA ASN A 36 4.94 5.60 12.18
C ASN A 36 6.28 6.35 12.18
N GLY A 37 6.56 7.04 11.07
CA GLY A 37 7.79 7.81 10.91
C GLY A 37 9.01 7.02 10.41
N VAL A 38 8.93 5.70 10.20
CA VAL A 38 10.08 4.89 9.71
C VAL A 38 10.42 5.11 8.24
N GLY A 39 9.56 5.82 7.47
CA GLY A 39 9.84 6.14 6.07
C GLY A 39 8.93 5.48 5.04
N LYS A 40 7.82 4.82 5.42
CA LYS A 40 6.86 4.18 4.50
C LYS A 40 6.35 5.15 3.43
N THR A 41 5.76 6.29 3.86
CA THR A 41 5.29 7.36 2.97
C THR A 41 6.42 7.91 2.10
N THR A 42 7.63 8.05 2.65
CA THR A 42 8.80 8.52 1.90
C THR A 42 9.14 7.54 0.78
N LEU A 43 9.16 6.24 1.05
CA LEU A 43 9.40 5.23 0.04
C LEU A 43 8.33 5.26 -1.06
N LEU A 44 7.04 5.31 -0.70
CA LEU A 44 5.95 5.40 -1.67
C LEU A 44 6.05 6.67 -2.55
N THR A 45 6.40 7.82 -1.94
CA THR A 45 6.56 9.08 -2.69
C THR A 45 7.79 9.10 -3.61
N LEU A 46 8.82 8.33 -3.30
CA LEU A 46 9.95 8.09 -4.20
C LEU A 46 9.55 7.18 -5.37
N LEU A 47 8.77 6.11 -5.10
CA LEU A 47 8.28 5.19 -6.12
C LEU A 47 7.32 5.86 -7.11
N CYS A 48 6.47 6.77 -6.68
CA CYS A 48 5.60 7.52 -7.61
C CYS A 48 6.25 8.76 -8.23
N GLY A 49 7.53 9.02 -7.96
CA GLY A 49 8.29 10.12 -8.57
C GLY A 49 7.96 11.51 -8.03
N LEU A 50 7.32 11.61 -6.86
CA LEU A 50 7.09 12.89 -6.16
C LEU A 50 8.35 13.38 -5.44
N LYS A 51 9.28 12.47 -5.15
CA LYS A 51 10.60 12.77 -4.56
C LYS A 51 11.72 12.18 -5.38
N LYS A 52 12.88 12.86 -5.36
CA LYS A 52 14.09 12.39 -6.02
C LYS A 52 15.00 11.67 -5.04
N PRO A 53 15.49 10.46 -5.34
CA PRO A 53 16.52 9.81 -4.54
C PRO A 53 17.77 10.69 -4.40
N GLN A 54 18.42 10.67 -3.25
CA GLN A 54 19.72 11.31 -3.06
C GLN A 54 20.83 10.43 -3.62
N THR A 55 20.76 9.13 -3.34
CA THR A 55 21.66 8.13 -3.92
C THR A 55 20.86 6.90 -4.36
N GLY A 56 21.46 6.07 -5.18
CA GLY A 56 20.83 4.87 -5.72
C GLY A 56 19.86 5.16 -6.87
N THR A 57 19.13 4.15 -7.27
CA THR A 57 18.21 4.22 -8.39
C THR A 57 16.90 3.49 -8.10
N ILE A 58 15.83 3.97 -8.73
CA ILE A 58 14.55 3.28 -8.85
C ILE A 58 14.28 3.13 -10.33
N ASP A 59 13.98 1.92 -10.75
CA ASP A 59 13.53 1.59 -12.09
C ASP A 59 12.15 0.91 -12.02
N ILE A 60 11.21 1.39 -12.81
CA ILE A 60 9.89 0.79 -13.00
C ILE A 60 9.72 0.54 -14.50
N ASP A 61 9.87 -0.70 -14.92
CA ASP A 61 9.77 -1.12 -16.34
C ASP A 61 10.60 -0.24 -17.28
N GLY A 62 11.86 0.10 -16.90
CA GLY A 62 12.77 0.94 -17.69
C GLY A 62 12.57 2.45 -17.48
N TYR A 63 11.65 2.87 -16.63
CA TYR A 63 11.43 4.27 -16.30
C TYR A 63 12.02 4.63 -14.93
N ARG A 64 12.63 5.81 -14.85
CA ARG A 64 12.97 6.44 -13.57
C ARG A 64 11.78 7.29 -13.12
N PRO A 65 11.13 6.99 -11.97
CA PRO A 65 9.89 7.67 -11.56
C PRO A 65 10.00 9.20 -11.49
N TYR A 66 11.15 9.71 -11.02
CA TYR A 66 11.34 11.15 -10.87
C TYR A 66 11.41 11.91 -12.22
N ASP A 67 11.73 11.22 -13.32
CA ASP A 67 11.70 11.83 -14.67
C ASP A 67 10.27 12.16 -15.12
N ARG A 68 9.24 11.63 -14.42
CA ARG A 68 7.82 11.90 -14.60
C ARG A 68 7.35 11.79 -16.06
N LYS A 69 7.86 10.80 -16.75
CA LYS A 69 7.49 10.55 -18.15
C LYS A 69 6.02 10.10 -18.23
N PRO A 70 5.24 10.61 -19.20
CA PRO A 70 3.82 10.25 -19.35
C PRO A 70 3.58 8.74 -19.39
N GLY A 71 4.44 7.98 -20.11
CA GLY A 71 4.33 6.52 -20.22
C GLY A 71 4.41 5.77 -18.87
N LEU A 72 5.03 6.35 -17.84
CA LEU A 72 4.98 5.81 -16.48
C LEU A 72 3.79 6.37 -15.71
N LEU A 73 3.53 7.67 -15.81
CA LEU A 73 2.49 8.33 -15.00
C LEU A 73 1.10 7.76 -15.27
N THR A 74 0.81 7.32 -16.49
CA THR A 74 -0.47 6.66 -16.84
C THR A 74 -0.58 5.24 -16.27
N GLN A 75 0.51 4.67 -15.77
CA GLN A 75 0.55 3.31 -15.21
C GLN A 75 0.68 3.28 -13.68
N VAL A 76 0.92 4.43 -13.05
CA VAL A 76 1.11 4.54 -11.59
C VAL A 76 -0.03 5.33 -10.98
N TYR A 77 -0.64 4.80 -9.94
CA TYR A 77 -1.56 5.55 -9.09
C TYR A 77 -1.00 5.60 -7.66
N TYR A 78 -1.00 6.79 -7.07
CA TYR A 78 -0.62 6.99 -5.67
C TYR A 78 -1.80 7.56 -4.88
N LEU A 79 -2.24 6.82 -3.87
CA LEU A 79 -3.23 7.24 -2.88
C LEU A 79 -2.50 7.63 -1.59
N SER A 80 -2.53 8.90 -1.25
CA SER A 80 -1.98 9.40 0.02
C SER A 80 -2.91 9.09 1.20
N ASP A 81 -2.36 9.06 2.42
CA ASP A 81 -3.16 8.93 3.64
C ASP A 81 -4.15 10.10 3.77
N GLU A 82 -3.68 11.33 3.63
CA GLU A 82 -4.55 12.49 3.54
C GLU A 82 -5.03 12.67 2.09
N VAL A 83 -6.35 12.54 1.89
CA VAL A 83 -6.99 12.67 0.58
C VAL A 83 -7.53 14.09 0.38
N ALA A 84 -7.45 14.56 -0.87
CA ALA A 84 -7.88 15.92 -1.21
C ALA A 84 -9.40 16.06 -1.17
N GLU A 85 -9.89 17.15 -0.57
CA GLU A 85 -11.26 17.62 -0.72
C GLU A 85 -11.43 18.26 -2.10
N ILE A 86 -12.42 17.78 -2.86
CA ILE A 86 -12.65 18.24 -4.24
C ILE A 86 -14.07 18.76 -4.36
N THR A 87 -14.24 19.94 -4.96
CA THR A 87 -15.54 20.62 -5.12
C THR A 87 -16.39 20.03 -6.27
N MET A 88 -16.31 18.72 -6.48
CA MET A 88 -17.04 17.95 -7.50
C MET A 88 -17.80 16.81 -6.85
N LYS A 89 -18.81 16.29 -7.56
CA LYS A 89 -19.43 14.99 -7.22
C LYS A 89 -18.50 13.84 -7.66
N PRO A 90 -18.63 12.63 -7.06
CA PRO A 90 -17.78 11.48 -7.43
C PRO A 90 -17.79 11.18 -8.93
N MET A 91 -18.95 11.21 -9.57
CA MET A 91 -19.05 10.92 -11.01
C MET A 91 -18.38 11.99 -11.87
N GLU A 92 -18.51 13.27 -11.52
CA GLU A 92 -17.81 14.36 -12.20
C GLU A 92 -16.30 14.23 -12.04
N PHE A 93 -15.84 13.85 -10.85
CA PHE A 93 -14.44 13.58 -10.57
C PHE A 93 -13.92 12.43 -11.45
N ALA A 94 -14.64 11.30 -11.50
CA ALA A 94 -14.27 10.16 -12.31
C ALA A 94 -14.17 10.49 -13.80
N LEU A 95 -15.16 11.20 -14.35
CA LEU A 95 -15.18 11.61 -15.77
C LEU A 95 -14.06 12.59 -16.12
N ASN A 96 -13.71 13.50 -15.20
CA ASN A 96 -12.68 14.52 -15.46
C ASN A 96 -11.27 13.96 -15.33
N TYR A 97 -11.02 13.08 -14.37
CA TYR A 97 -9.67 12.62 -14.05
C TYR A 97 -9.39 11.19 -14.53
N GLY A 98 -10.39 10.31 -14.66
CA GLY A 98 -10.20 8.93 -15.10
C GLY A 98 -9.51 8.80 -16.46
N LYS A 99 -9.74 9.76 -17.36
CA LYS A 99 -9.10 9.82 -18.68
C LYS A 99 -7.56 9.87 -18.69
N PHE A 100 -6.93 10.12 -17.55
CA PHE A 100 -5.46 10.11 -17.44
C PHE A 100 -4.90 8.71 -17.27
N TRP A 101 -5.74 7.71 -17.02
CA TRP A 101 -5.37 6.29 -16.94
C TRP A 101 -6.09 5.51 -18.02
N GLU A 102 -5.33 4.87 -18.91
CA GLU A 102 -5.90 4.13 -20.04
C GLU A 102 -6.79 2.95 -19.62
N GLY A 103 -6.50 2.36 -18.45
CA GLY A 103 -7.26 1.25 -17.86
C GLY A 103 -8.46 1.68 -17.02
N PHE A 104 -8.78 2.98 -16.92
CA PHE A 104 -9.85 3.45 -16.05
C PHE A 104 -11.22 2.90 -16.44
N SER A 105 -11.89 2.25 -15.48
CA SER A 105 -13.25 1.72 -15.64
C SER A 105 -14.25 2.52 -14.81
N LEU A 106 -15.13 3.26 -15.51
CA LEU A 106 -16.22 3.98 -14.87
C LEU A 106 -17.21 3.02 -14.19
N GLU A 107 -17.50 1.89 -14.84
CA GLU A 107 -18.37 0.84 -14.29
C GLU A 107 -17.81 0.26 -12.97
N ALA A 108 -16.52 -0.05 -12.94
CA ALA A 108 -15.86 -0.51 -11.72
C ALA A 108 -15.89 0.56 -10.61
N PHE A 109 -15.70 1.85 -10.97
CA PHE A 109 -15.81 2.94 -10.03
C PHE A 109 -17.21 3.04 -9.41
N GLU A 110 -18.26 2.99 -10.25
CA GLU A 110 -19.65 3.00 -9.79
C GLU A 110 -19.98 1.82 -8.87
N ALA A 111 -19.58 0.62 -9.28
CA ALA A 111 -19.80 -0.58 -8.48
C ALA A 111 -19.11 -0.52 -7.10
N MET A 112 -17.93 0.10 -7.04
CA MET A 112 -17.23 0.31 -5.77
C MET A 112 -17.87 1.40 -4.91
N LEU A 113 -18.43 2.46 -5.50
CA LEU A 113 -19.21 3.44 -4.73
C LEU A 113 -20.43 2.78 -4.07
N ASP A 114 -21.10 1.84 -4.78
CA ASP A 114 -22.21 1.06 -4.22
C ASP A 114 -21.73 0.10 -3.12
N LEU A 115 -20.61 -0.62 -3.38
CA LEU A 115 -20.01 -1.51 -2.40
C LEU A 115 -19.66 -0.80 -1.08
N PHE A 116 -19.13 0.42 -1.19
CA PHE A 116 -18.75 1.25 -0.03
C PHE A 116 -19.88 2.12 0.51
N GLU A 117 -21.08 2.05 -0.08
CA GLU A 117 -22.24 2.85 0.31
C GLU A 117 -21.96 4.36 0.28
N VAL A 118 -21.22 4.81 -0.73
CA VAL A 118 -20.88 6.22 -0.90
C VAL A 118 -22.00 6.96 -1.62
N PRO A 119 -22.56 8.05 -1.07
CA PRO A 119 -23.60 8.82 -1.74
C PRO A 119 -23.04 9.55 -2.98
N ARG A 120 -23.55 9.21 -4.16
CA ARG A 120 -23.06 9.74 -5.46
C ARG A 120 -23.43 11.20 -5.70
N ASP A 121 -24.49 11.69 -5.05
CA ASP A 121 -25.01 13.04 -5.25
C ASP A 121 -24.36 14.11 -4.38
N ASN A 122 -23.65 13.70 -3.35
CA ASN A 122 -22.93 14.62 -2.47
C ASN A 122 -21.61 15.06 -3.13
N ARG A 123 -21.28 16.35 -2.98
CA ARG A 123 -19.96 16.84 -3.36
C ARG A 123 -18.90 16.27 -2.42
N MET A 124 -17.74 15.96 -2.95
CA MET A 124 -16.66 15.32 -2.19
C MET A 124 -16.15 16.20 -1.03
N ASP A 125 -16.20 17.55 -1.17
CA ASP A 125 -15.87 18.49 -0.08
C ASP A 125 -16.94 18.58 1.03
N LYS A 126 -18.06 17.89 0.89
CA LYS A 126 -19.14 17.78 1.89
C LYS A 126 -19.29 16.37 2.46
N MET A 127 -18.42 15.46 2.06
CA MET A 127 -18.41 14.10 2.56
C MET A 127 -17.74 14.03 3.93
N SER A 128 -18.10 13.01 4.73
CA SER A 128 -17.29 12.64 5.88
C SER A 128 -15.91 12.15 5.42
N ALA A 129 -14.92 12.22 6.31
CA ALA A 129 -13.56 11.74 6.00
C ALA A 129 -13.55 10.29 5.50
N GLY A 130 -14.39 9.41 6.11
CA GLY A 130 -14.53 8.02 5.67
C GLY A 130 -15.16 7.89 4.28
N GLN A 131 -16.21 8.66 3.97
CA GLN A 131 -16.82 8.66 2.64
C GLN A 131 -15.85 9.18 1.57
N LEU A 132 -15.13 10.26 1.87
CA LEU A 132 -14.12 10.83 0.98
C LEU A 132 -13.00 9.82 0.72
N LYS A 133 -12.48 9.17 1.76
CA LYS A 133 -11.45 8.13 1.65
C LYS A 133 -11.92 6.96 0.78
N LYS A 134 -13.14 6.46 1.00
CA LYS A 134 -13.78 5.40 0.19
C LYS A 134 -13.88 5.81 -1.29
N THR A 135 -14.26 7.06 -1.58
CA THR A 135 -14.33 7.58 -2.96
C THR A 135 -12.95 7.55 -3.63
N HIS A 136 -11.91 8.00 -2.95
CA HIS A 136 -10.56 7.98 -3.48
C HIS A 136 -9.99 6.56 -3.64
N ILE A 137 -10.29 5.64 -2.72
CA ILE A 137 -9.96 4.21 -2.86
C ILE A 137 -10.65 3.62 -4.09
N SER A 138 -11.95 3.89 -4.27
CA SER A 138 -12.70 3.44 -5.46
C SER A 138 -12.07 3.95 -6.75
N PHE A 139 -11.65 5.20 -6.78
CA PHE A 139 -10.98 5.77 -7.94
C PHE A 139 -9.59 5.13 -8.17
N ALA A 140 -8.82 4.90 -7.11
CA ALA A 140 -7.51 4.26 -7.19
C ALA A 140 -7.59 2.86 -7.83
N LEU A 141 -8.55 2.04 -7.39
CA LEU A 141 -8.74 0.70 -7.92
C LEU A 141 -9.36 0.72 -9.33
N ALA A 142 -10.30 1.65 -9.59
CA ALA A 142 -10.91 1.83 -10.90
C ALA A 142 -9.93 2.38 -11.95
N SER A 143 -8.78 2.95 -11.54
CA SER A 143 -7.76 3.47 -12.46
C SER A 143 -7.20 2.40 -13.40
N GLY A 144 -7.29 1.11 -13.01
CA GLY A 144 -6.69 0.01 -13.76
C GLY A 144 -5.17 0.13 -13.86
N SER A 145 -4.55 0.92 -12.96
CA SER A 145 -3.11 1.15 -12.97
C SER A 145 -2.33 -0.12 -12.72
N ARG A 146 -1.23 -0.29 -13.44
CA ARG A 146 -0.31 -1.41 -13.25
C ARG A 146 0.44 -1.36 -11.91
N TYR A 147 0.64 -0.15 -11.38
CA TYR A 147 1.29 0.10 -10.10
C TYR A 147 0.38 0.95 -9.23
N ILE A 148 -0.16 0.36 -8.16
CA ILE A 148 -1.05 1.05 -7.21
C ILE A 148 -0.32 1.15 -5.88
N LEU A 149 -0.01 2.38 -5.48
CA LEU A 149 0.70 2.68 -4.24
C LEU A 149 -0.28 3.35 -3.28
N MET A 150 -0.55 2.74 -2.13
CA MET A 150 -1.53 3.25 -1.16
C MET A 150 -0.86 3.49 0.19
N ASP A 151 -0.97 4.71 0.70
CA ASP A 151 -0.44 5.07 2.00
C ASP A 151 -1.56 5.06 3.05
N GLU A 152 -1.49 4.13 4.01
CA GLU A 152 -2.46 3.93 5.10
C GLU A 152 -3.94 3.98 4.62
N PRO A 153 -4.34 3.20 3.60
CA PRO A 153 -5.67 3.33 2.99
C PRO A 153 -6.81 2.97 3.94
N THR A 154 -6.57 2.14 4.95
CA THR A 154 -7.58 1.72 5.93
C THR A 154 -7.68 2.65 7.14
N ASN A 155 -6.79 3.63 7.24
CA ASN A 155 -6.79 4.59 8.33
C ASN A 155 -8.09 5.43 8.29
N GLY A 156 -8.78 5.52 9.43
CA GLY A 156 -10.06 6.23 9.53
C GLY A 156 -11.28 5.50 8.97
N LEU A 157 -11.13 4.28 8.48
CA LEU A 157 -12.26 3.42 8.10
C LEU A 157 -12.78 2.61 9.30
N ASP A 158 -14.10 2.43 9.36
CA ASP A 158 -14.74 1.53 10.29
C ASP A 158 -14.55 0.04 9.91
N ILE A 159 -14.87 -0.87 10.82
CA ILE A 159 -14.65 -2.32 10.62
C ILE A 159 -15.37 -2.84 9.35
N PRO A 160 -16.66 -2.52 9.10
CA PRO A 160 -17.32 -2.93 7.86
C PRO A 160 -16.61 -2.41 6.60
N SER A 161 -16.18 -1.16 6.61
CA SER A 161 -15.49 -0.54 5.47
C SER A 161 -14.12 -1.16 5.20
N LYS A 162 -13.40 -1.59 6.22
CA LYS A 162 -12.15 -2.36 6.07
C LYS A 162 -12.40 -3.71 5.38
N ALA A 163 -13.50 -4.40 5.70
CA ALA A 163 -13.89 -5.63 5.02
C ALA A 163 -14.28 -5.38 3.56
N GLN A 164 -15.02 -4.30 3.28
CA GLN A 164 -15.36 -3.86 1.92
C GLN A 164 -14.09 -3.51 1.13
N PHE A 165 -13.10 -2.86 1.74
CA PHE A 165 -11.81 -2.55 1.11
C PHE A 165 -11.06 -3.82 0.68
N ARG A 166 -10.94 -4.83 1.57
CA ARG A 166 -10.31 -6.10 1.20
C ARG A 166 -11.01 -6.77 0.01
N LYS A 167 -12.36 -6.78 0.03
CA LYS A 167 -13.16 -7.32 -1.07
C LYS A 167 -12.92 -6.56 -2.37
N ALA A 168 -12.95 -5.22 -2.33
CA ALA A 168 -12.70 -4.37 -3.49
C ALA A 168 -11.29 -4.61 -4.05
N LEU A 169 -10.28 -4.67 -3.19
CA LEU A 169 -8.89 -4.91 -3.58
C LEU A 169 -8.74 -6.24 -4.33
N MET A 170 -9.32 -7.32 -3.82
CA MET A 170 -9.27 -8.64 -4.48
C MET A 170 -10.07 -8.71 -5.78
N GLN A 171 -11.16 -7.96 -5.89
CA GLN A 171 -12.07 -8.04 -7.03
C GLN A 171 -11.66 -7.12 -8.18
N TYR A 172 -11.08 -5.95 -7.88
CA TYR A 172 -10.83 -4.90 -8.87
C TYR A 172 -9.35 -4.65 -9.16
N THR A 173 -8.43 -5.40 -8.53
CA THR A 173 -7.02 -5.37 -8.89
C THR A 173 -6.74 -6.39 -10.00
N SER A 174 -6.06 -5.95 -11.07
CA SER A 174 -5.62 -6.86 -12.13
C SER A 174 -4.60 -7.87 -11.61
N GLU A 175 -4.64 -9.10 -12.12
CA GLU A 175 -3.68 -10.17 -11.79
C GLU A 175 -2.21 -9.76 -12.07
N ASP A 176 -1.97 -8.88 -13.03
CA ASP A 176 -0.64 -8.37 -13.37
C ASP A 176 -0.24 -7.11 -12.60
N ALA A 177 -1.14 -6.54 -11.81
CA ALA A 177 -0.86 -5.30 -11.07
C ALA A 177 0.11 -5.57 -9.91
N THR A 178 0.93 -4.57 -9.61
CA THR A 178 1.72 -4.51 -8.38
C THR A 178 1.07 -3.50 -7.45
N VAL A 179 0.56 -3.97 -6.33
CA VAL A 179 -0.02 -3.10 -5.30
C VAL A 179 0.94 -3.03 -4.12
N VAL A 180 1.20 -1.83 -3.61
CA VAL A 180 1.98 -1.63 -2.38
C VAL A 180 1.13 -0.84 -1.40
N ILE A 181 0.82 -1.44 -0.27
CA ILE A 181 -0.01 -0.85 0.78
C ILE A 181 0.84 -0.63 2.02
N SER A 182 1.07 0.63 2.39
CA SER A 182 1.67 0.92 3.68
C SER A 182 0.63 0.79 4.79
N THR A 183 1.02 0.18 5.88
CA THR A 183 0.19 0.14 7.09
C THR A 183 1.01 -0.12 8.35
N HIS A 184 0.53 0.38 9.47
CA HIS A 184 0.96 -0.02 10.82
C HIS A 184 -0.06 -0.96 11.49
N GLN A 185 -1.21 -1.23 10.84
CA GLN A 185 -2.30 -2.08 11.31
C GLN A 185 -2.43 -3.33 10.43
N VAL A 186 -1.53 -4.30 10.63
CA VAL A 186 -1.44 -5.52 9.79
C VAL A 186 -2.76 -6.30 9.73
N LYS A 187 -3.51 -6.35 10.85
CA LYS A 187 -4.80 -7.04 10.94
C LYS A 187 -5.84 -6.56 9.94
N ASP A 188 -5.76 -5.29 9.50
CA ASP A 188 -6.68 -4.73 8.52
C ASP A 188 -6.53 -5.36 7.13
N LEU A 189 -5.36 -5.90 6.83
CA LEU A 189 -5.00 -6.47 5.54
C LEU A 189 -4.69 -7.97 5.61
N GLU A 190 -5.02 -8.60 6.74
CA GLU A 190 -4.87 -10.04 6.92
C GLU A 190 -5.52 -10.82 5.76
N ASN A 191 -4.82 -11.84 5.27
CA ASN A 191 -5.20 -12.68 4.12
C ASN A 191 -5.24 -11.98 2.75
N VAL A 192 -4.77 -10.74 2.63
CA VAL A 192 -4.76 -10.02 1.35
C VAL A 192 -3.34 -9.67 0.91
N ILE A 193 -2.48 -9.33 1.88
CA ILE A 193 -1.09 -8.97 1.59
C ILE A 193 -0.19 -10.20 1.57
N ASP A 194 0.52 -10.37 0.45
CA ASP A 194 1.66 -11.27 0.27
C ASP A 194 2.40 -10.83 -1.01
N PRO A 195 3.68 -10.50 -0.97
CA PRO A 195 4.68 -10.55 0.14
C PRO A 195 4.58 -9.41 1.17
N VAL A 196 5.38 -9.56 2.23
CA VAL A 196 5.53 -8.57 3.31
C VAL A 196 6.90 -7.89 3.22
N ILE A 197 6.91 -6.56 3.31
CA ILE A 197 8.10 -5.72 3.44
C ILE A 197 8.09 -5.10 4.83
N ILE A 198 9.11 -5.33 5.65
CA ILE A 198 9.25 -4.69 6.95
C ILE A 198 10.32 -3.61 6.84
N LEU A 199 9.91 -2.37 7.10
CA LEU A 199 10.80 -1.20 7.18
C LEU A 199 10.96 -0.79 8.63
N ASP A 200 12.21 -0.78 9.12
CA ASP A 200 12.55 -0.33 10.46
C ASP A 200 13.89 0.40 10.45
N ARG A 201 13.98 1.46 11.28
CA ARG A 201 15.20 2.24 11.50
C ARG A 201 15.98 2.54 10.23
N GLN A 202 15.27 2.97 9.17
CA GLN A 202 15.82 3.36 7.87
C GLN A 202 16.19 2.20 6.92
N TYR A 203 16.03 0.93 7.33
CA TYR A 203 16.40 -0.24 6.55
C TYR A 203 15.20 -1.13 6.25
N VAL A 204 15.24 -1.86 5.14
CA VAL A 204 14.34 -2.98 4.88
C VAL A 204 14.90 -4.20 5.61
N LEU A 205 14.21 -4.65 6.65
CA LEU A 205 14.58 -5.82 7.43
C LEU A 205 14.12 -7.12 6.76
N LEU A 206 12.99 -7.06 6.07
CA LEU A 206 12.38 -8.22 5.41
C LEU A 206 11.73 -7.77 4.11
N ASN A 207 11.87 -8.58 3.07
CA ASN A 207 11.07 -8.56 1.85
C ASN A 207 10.90 -10.02 1.43
N ALA A 208 9.81 -10.65 1.85
CA ALA A 208 9.58 -12.08 1.64
C ALA A 208 8.08 -12.39 1.59
N SER A 209 7.72 -13.47 0.87
CA SER A 209 6.37 -14.03 0.93
C SER A 209 6.14 -14.77 2.24
N ILE A 210 4.88 -14.95 2.62
CA ILE A 210 4.50 -15.75 3.80
C ILE A 210 5.06 -17.17 3.68
N ALA A 211 5.02 -17.75 2.48
CA ALA A 211 5.62 -19.07 2.24
C ALA A 211 7.12 -19.12 2.56
N GLN A 212 7.89 -18.11 2.07
CA GLN A 212 9.33 -18.01 2.36
C GLN A 212 9.63 -17.78 3.85
N ILE A 213 8.75 -17.08 4.56
CA ILE A 213 8.86 -16.89 6.01
C ILE A 213 8.63 -18.21 6.72
N SER A 214 7.58 -18.95 6.35
CA SER A 214 7.21 -20.23 6.95
C SER A 214 8.20 -21.38 6.66
N GLU A 215 9.07 -21.23 5.67
CA GLU A 215 10.19 -22.15 5.44
C GLU A 215 11.33 -22.02 6.47
N LYS A 216 11.39 -20.87 7.14
CA LYS A 216 12.49 -20.52 8.05
C LYS A 216 12.06 -20.35 9.49
N LEU A 217 10.79 -20.05 9.72
CA LEU A 217 10.25 -19.71 11.03
C LEU A 217 8.99 -20.54 11.29
N PHE A 218 8.94 -21.15 12.46
CA PHE A 218 7.77 -21.86 12.95
C PHE A 218 7.05 -21.00 13.99
N PHE A 219 5.75 -20.78 13.80
CA PHE A 219 4.89 -20.02 14.72
C PHE A 219 4.09 -21.02 15.55
N ASP A 220 4.28 -21.00 16.85
CA ASP A 220 3.69 -21.94 17.79
C ASP A 220 2.88 -21.23 18.88
N TYR A 221 1.88 -21.95 19.36
CA TYR A 221 1.10 -21.58 20.53
C TYR A 221 1.32 -22.64 21.61
N GLY A 222 1.95 -22.24 22.72
CA GLY A 222 2.25 -23.14 23.83
C GLY A 222 1.74 -22.60 25.17
N THR A 223 1.72 -23.44 26.18
CA THR A 223 1.44 -23.04 27.56
C THR A 223 2.70 -22.52 28.28
N GLU A 224 3.87 -22.90 27.79
CA GLU A 224 5.19 -22.52 28.29
C GLU A 224 6.08 -22.01 27.16
N VAL A 225 6.99 -21.11 27.48
CA VAL A 225 7.96 -20.58 26.50
C VAL A 225 9.03 -21.62 26.23
N ASN A 226 9.21 -21.95 24.93
CA ASN A 226 10.30 -22.80 24.50
C ASN A 226 11.65 -22.09 24.68
N PRO A 227 12.68 -22.70 25.30
CA PRO A 227 13.99 -22.11 25.46
C PRO A 227 14.68 -21.69 24.13
N ASP A 228 14.34 -22.33 23.02
CA ASP A 228 14.89 -22.06 21.69
C ASP A 228 14.08 -20.99 20.92
N ALA A 229 13.04 -20.39 21.54
CA ALA A 229 12.22 -19.37 20.90
C ALA A 229 13.04 -18.09 20.61
N LEU A 230 13.01 -17.65 19.35
CA LEU A 230 13.57 -16.38 18.90
C LEU A 230 12.77 -15.19 19.42
N TYR A 231 11.48 -15.37 19.61
CA TYR A 231 10.54 -14.40 20.16
C TYR A 231 9.41 -15.12 20.90
N SER A 232 8.93 -14.53 21.98
CA SER A 232 7.73 -15.00 22.67
C SER A 232 6.93 -13.83 23.24
N GLU A 233 5.61 -13.98 23.24
CA GLU A 233 4.66 -13.03 23.83
C GLU A 233 3.61 -13.78 24.63
N PHE A 234 3.38 -13.35 25.89
CA PHE A 234 2.34 -13.91 26.72
C PHE A 234 0.97 -13.38 26.30
N ILE A 235 0.04 -14.30 26.12
CA ILE A 235 -1.35 -14.01 25.83
C ILE A 235 -2.28 -14.75 26.82
N PRO A 236 -3.57 -14.37 26.95
CA PRO A 236 -4.48 -15.11 27.81
C PRO A 236 -4.52 -16.61 27.43
N GLY A 237 -4.11 -17.44 28.36
CA GLY A 237 -4.11 -18.91 28.20
C GLY A 237 -2.80 -19.52 27.72
N GLY A 238 -1.73 -18.73 27.48
CA GLY A 238 -0.44 -19.29 27.05
C GLY A 238 0.52 -18.25 26.50
N CYS A 239 1.34 -18.65 25.54
CA CYS A 239 2.25 -17.77 24.81
C CYS A 239 2.24 -18.09 23.32
N ILE A 240 2.40 -17.06 22.50
CA ILE A 240 2.77 -17.17 21.10
C ILE A 240 4.28 -17.10 21.03
N GLN A 241 4.89 -17.94 20.23
CA GLN A 241 6.34 -17.98 20.10
C GLN A 241 6.75 -18.25 18.65
N VAL A 242 7.94 -17.76 18.30
CA VAL A 242 8.55 -17.94 16.99
C VAL A 242 9.82 -18.76 17.17
N LEU A 243 9.91 -19.85 16.47
CA LEU A 243 11.01 -20.80 16.48
C LEU A 243 11.74 -20.78 15.13
N PRO A 244 13.04 -21.14 15.08
CA PRO A 244 13.79 -21.32 13.84
C PRO A 244 13.34 -22.53 13.05
#